data_fdccb82b4c964194a37183f399091be4
#
_entry.id   fdccb82b4c964194a37183f399091be4
#
_cell.length_a   1.000
_cell.length_b   1.000
_cell.length_c   1.000
_cell.angle_alpha   90.00
_cell.angle_beta   90.00
_cell.angle_gamma   90.00
#
_symmetry.space_group_name_H-M   'P 1'
#
loop_
_entity.id
_entity.type
_entity.pdbx_description
1 polymer ?
#
loop_
_entity_poly.entity_id
_entity_poly.type
_entity_poly.pdbx_seq_one_letter_code
_entity_poly.pdbx_strand_id
1 'polypeptide(L)'
;AGCGCNSGGPSAALKLGIENLAQKGMQGRGVLLDLLRHFGPGRTLIGYAELMQVLQNDGIQIETGDMLVLRTGYAEAVVAMNGQPDADVLHTYGAALDGTDEKLLQWISDSGIVAICADNYAVEAYPARAKEGPRAMLPLHHHCLFKLGLPLAELWYLKDLAQWLHANGRHHFMLTAPPLRLPHAIGSPVTPIATV
;
A
#
# COMPACT_ATOMS: atom_id res chain seq x y z
N ALA A 1 4.35 -20.89 9.79
CA ALA A 1 2.90 -20.75 9.69
C ALA A 1 2.49 -20.91 8.24
N GLY A 2 2.13 -22.11 7.79
CA GLY A 2 1.69 -22.35 6.44
C GLY A 2 0.32 -21.71 6.22
N CYS A 3 0.06 -21.09 5.08
CA CYS A 3 -1.29 -21.03 4.58
C CYS A 3 -1.74 -22.48 4.45
N GLY A 4 -2.92 -22.83 4.94
CA GLY A 4 -3.44 -24.19 4.94
C GLY A 4 -3.86 -24.69 3.55
N CYS A 5 -3.01 -24.46 2.53
CA CYS A 5 -3.20 -24.96 1.18
C CYS A 5 -2.78 -26.43 1.15
N ASN A 6 -3.63 -27.30 1.67
CA ASN A 6 -3.55 -28.72 1.34
C ASN A 6 -4.05 -28.92 -0.09
N SER A 7 -3.33 -29.67 -0.88
CA SER A 7 -3.71 -30.10 -2.22
C SER A 7 -5.08 -30.82 -2.16
N GLY A 8 -6.20 -30.08 -2.35
CA GLY A 8 -7.56 -30.61 -2.40
C GLY A 8 -8.56 -30.08 -1.37
N GLY A 9 -8.15 -29.21 -0.41
CA GLY A 9 -9.05 -28.55 0.53
C GLY A 9 -9.36 -27.09 0.18
N PRO A 10 -10.41 -26.48 0.77
CA PRO A 10 -10.67 -25.06 0.59
C PRO A 10 -9.49 -24.24 1.15
N SER A 11 -9.09 -23.22 0.42
CA SER A 11 -8.07 -22.27 0.85
C SER A 11 -8.58 -21.46 2.03
N ALA A 12 -7.84 -21.44 3.16
CA ALA A 12 -8.25 -20.73 4.37
C ALA A 12 -7.04 -20.15 5.11
N ALA A 13 -7.17 -18.90 5.58
CA ALA A 13 -6.18 -18.27 6.44
C ALA A 13 -6.48 -18.65 7.91
N LEU A 14 -5.70 -19.57 8.47
CA LEU A 14 -5.93 -20.06 9.84
C LEU A 14 -5.40 -19.12 10.93
N LYS A 15 -4.41 -18.28 10.64
CA LYS A 15 -3.78 -17.36 11.60
C LYS A 15 -3.75 -15.91 11.16
N LEU A 16 -3.55 -15.67 9.86
CA LEU A 16 -3.45 -14.33 9.27
C LEU A 16 -4.74 -13.93 8.54
N GLY A 17 -5.89 -14.42 9.01
CA GLY A 17 -7.18 -14.05 8.46
C GLY A 17 -7.55 -12.61 8.77
N ILE A 18 -8.24 -11.97 7.83
CA ILE A 18 -8.62 -10.55 7.91
C ILE A 18 -9.56 -10.25 9.08
N GLU A 19 -10.26 -11.24 9.61
CA GLU A 19 -11.12 -11.14 10.79
C GLU A 19 -10.37 -10.65 12.03
N ASN A 20 -9.06 -10.91 12.12
CA ASN A 20 -8.25 -10.43 13.24
C ASN A 20 -8.13 -8.90 13.22
N LEU A 21 -7.92 -8.31 12.04
CA LEU A 21 -7.93 -6.86 11.88
C LEU A 21 -9.33 -6.29 12.08
N ALA A 22 -10.37 -6.97 11.58
CA ALA A 22 -11.76 -6.55 11.75
C ALA A 22 -12.20 -6.49 13.22
N GLN A 23 -11.67 -7.35 14.08
CA GLN A 23 -11.97 -7.33 15.52
C GLN A 23 -11.35 -6.13 16.24
N LYS A 24 -10.19 -5.67 15.79
CA LYS A 24 -9.47 -4.53 16.38
C LYS A 24 -9.92 -3.20 15.77
N GLY A 25 -10.39 -3.24 14.54
CA GLY A 25 -10.61 -2.07 13.72
C GLY A 25 -9.30 -1.52 13.12
N MET A 26 -9.45 -0.55 12.23
CA MET A 26 -8.34 0.16 11.61
C MET A 26 -8.69 1.65 11.59
N GLN A 27 -8.14 2.39 12.54
CA GLN A 27 -8.33 3.83 12.67
C GLN A 27 -7.08 4.45 13.28
N GLY A 28 -6.63 5.58 12.73
CA GLY A 28 -5.46 6.30 13.22
C GLY A 28 -5.04 7.43 12.30
N ARG A 29 -3.83 7.94 12.47
CA ARG A 29 -3.28 8.97 11.61
C ARG A 29 -2.88 8.37 10.26
N GLY A 30 -3.52 8.82 9.17
CA GLY A 30 -3.08 8.59 7.80
C GLY A 30 -2.10 9.69 7.39
N VAL A 31 -1.02 9.31 6.70
CA VAL A 31 -0.02 10.24 6.16
C VAL A 31 0.07 10.02 4.66
N LEU A 32 -0.33 11.05 3.88
CA LEU A 32 -0.30 10.99 2.43
C LEU A 32 1.08 11.37 1.89
N LEU A 33 1.66 10.48 1.08
CA LEU A 33 2.80 10.76 0.22
C LEU A 33 2.34 10.79 -1.23
N ASP A 34 2.42 11.97 -1.86
CA ASP A 34 2.00 12.15 -3.24
C ASP A 34 3.14 11.82 -4.22
N LEU A 35 3.33 10.54 -4.50
CA LEU A 35 4.36 10.05 -5.41
C LEU A 35 4.12 10.53 -6.85
N LEU A 36 2.84 10.72 -7.25
CA LEU A 36 2.52 11.27 -8.56
C LEU A 36 3.08 12.68 -8.73
N ARG A 37 3.00 13.52 -7.69
CA ARG A 37 3.53 14.88 -7.70
C ARG A 37 5.06 14.92 -7.82
N HIS A 38 5.75 13.99 -7.16
CA HIS A 38 7.22 13.94 -7.14
C HIS A 38 7.82 13.28 -8.38
N PHE A 39 7.20 12.23 -8.90
CA PHE A 39 7.80 11.37 -9.93
C PHE A 39 7.03 11.37 -11.27
N GLY A 40 5.85 12.00 -11.31
CA GLY A 40 5.00 11.99 -12.50
C GLY A 40 4.29 10.64 -12.73
N PRO A 41 3.60 10.50 -13.87
CA PRO A 41 2.74 9.35 -14.15
C PRO A 41 3.52 8.12 -14.68
N GLY A 42 4.80 8.25 -14.99
CA GLY A 42 5.62 7.14 -15.50
C GLY A 42 5.96 6.11 -14.44
N ARG A 43 6.23 4.88 -14.85
CA ARG A 43 6.64 3.80 -13.94
C ARG A 43 7.96 4.15 -13.25
N THR A 44 7.90 4.33 -11.94
CA THR A 44 9.07 4.63 -11.10
C THR A 44 9.13 3.67 -9.92
N LEU A 45 10.30 3.06 -9.71
CA LEU A 45 10.54 2.23 -8.53
C LEU A 45 10.94 3.12 -7.36
N ILE A 46 10.22 3.01 -6.27
CA ILE A 46 10.43 3.76 -5.04
C ILE A 46 11.11 2.86 -4.02
N GLY A 47 12.42 3.02 -3.90
CA GLY A 47 13.21 2.41 -2.84
C GLY A 47 13.28 3.32 -1.61
N TYR A 48 14.19 2.97 -0.69
CA TYR A 48 14.42 3.74 0.53
C TYR A 48 14.85 5.19 0.23
N ALA A 49 15.76 5.38 -0.72
CA ALA A 49 16.29 6.71 -1.02
C ALA A 49 15.21 7.65 -1.56
N GLU A 50 14.40 7.18 -2.52
CA GLU A 50 13.30 7.94 -3.09
C GLU A 50 12.23 8.26 -2.05
N LEU A 51 11.90 7.31 -1.19
CA LEU A 51 10.93 7.51 -0.11
C LEU A 51 11.41 8.58 0.87
N MET A 52 12.66 8.50 1.32
CA MET A 52 13.25 9.49 2.23
C MET A 52 13.33 10.88 1.58
N GLN A 53 13.60 10.95 0.28
CA GLN A 53 13.59 12.22 -0.46
C GLN A 53 12.20 12.87 -0.45
N VAL A 54 11.14 12.10 -0.66
CA VAL A 54 9.75 12.60 -0.58
C VAL A 54 9.46 13.14 0.82
N LEU A 55 9.76 12.36 1.86
CA LEU A 55 9.54 12.77 3.25
C LEU A 55 10.28 14.07 3.58
N GLN A 56 11.53 14.19 3.14
CA GLN A 56 12.36 15.38 3.37
C GLN A 56 11.82 16.60 2.60
N ASN A 57 11.49 16.43 1.31
CA ASN A 57 11.02 17.53 0.47
C ASN A 57 9.69 18.12 0.95
N ASP A 58 8.80 17.26 1.45
CA ASP A 58 7.48 17.68 1.93
C ASP A 58 7.47 17.99 3.44
N GLY A 59 8.61 17.84 4.13
CA GLY A 59 8.72 18.07 5.58
C GLY A 59 7.87 17.12 6.41
N ILE A 60 7.62 15.90 5.89
CA ILE A 60 6.78 14.89 6.53
C ILE A 60 7.60 14.11 7.55
N GLN A 61 7.05 13.98 8.76
CA GLN A 61 7.58 13.11 9.80
C GLN A 61 6.63 11.93 10.03
N ILE A 62 7.16 10.73 9.90
CA ILE A 62 6.46 9.49 10.19
C ILE A 62 6.59 9.18 11.68
N GLU A 63 5.48 8.82 12.31
CA GLU A 63 5.40 8.46 13.72
C GLU A 63 4.92 7.02 13.89
N THR A 64 5.26 6.41 15.01
CA THR A 64 4.73 5.08 15.37
C THR A 64 3.22 5.10 15.41
N GLY A 65 2.59 4.15 14.72
CA GLY A 65 1.14 4.06 14.60
C GLY A 65 0.57 4.70 13.33
N ASP A 66 1.41 5.35 12.50
CA ASP A 66 0.95 5.93 11.24
C ASP A 66 0.55 4.87 10.22
N MET A 67 -0.44 5.23 9.41
CA MET A 67 -0.82 4.52 8.20
C MET A 67 -0.29 5.30 6.99
N LEU A 68 0.69 4.72 6.29
CA LEU A 68 1.30 5.33 5.11
C LEU A 68 0.33 5.23 3.93
N VAL A 69 -0.01 6.35 3.29
CA VAL A 69 -0.94 6.39 2.16
C VAL A 69 -0.22 6.94 0.93
N LEU A 70 -0.11 6.12 -0.12
CA LEU A 70 0.69 6.40 -1.31
C LEU A 70 -0.23 6.74 -2.49
N ARG A 71 -0.16 7.97 -2.99
CA ARG A 71 -0.83 8.37 -4.22
C ARG A 71 0.13 8.25 -5.39
N THR A 72 -0.15 7.34 -6.30
CA THR A 72 0.62 7.10 -7.53
C THR A 72 -0.07 7.64 -8.78
N GLY A 73 -1.36 7.97 -8.67
CA GLY A 73 -2.23 8.37 -9.77
C GLY A 73 -2.83 7.20 -10.55
N TYR A 74 -2.51 5.97 -10.18
CA TYR A 74 -2.97 4.77 -10.89
C TYR A 74 -4.50 4.66 -10.93
N ALA A 75 -5.18 4.82 -9.79
CA ALA A 75 -6.63 4.75 -9.74
C ALA A 75 -7.30 5.87 -10.58
N GLU A 76 -6.69 7.06 -10.65
CA GLU A 76 -7.15 8.15 -11.51
C GLU A 76 -7.07 7.77 -12.99
N ALA A 77 -5.96 7.13 -13.39
CA ALA A 77 -5.78 6.63 -14.76
C ALA A 77 -6.82 5.55 -15.10
N VAL A 78 -7.08 4.60 -14.19
CA VAL A 78 -8.12 3.57 -14.38
C VAL A 78 -9.51 4.20 -14.57
N VAL A 79 -9.87 5.15 -13.71
CA VAL A 79 -11.17 5.83 -13.80
C VAL A 79 -11.29 6.62 -15.12
N ALA A 80 -10.22 7.28 -15.56
CA ALA A 80 -10.19 8.03 -16.82
C ALA A 80 -10.41 7.15 -18.06
N MET A 81 -10.10 5.85 -17.98
CA MET A 81 -10.34 4.89 -19.08
C MET A 81 -11.81 4.53 -19.27
N ASN A 82 -12.70 4.95 -18.38
CA ASN A 82 -14.16 4.86 -18.53
C ASN A 82 -14.66 3.47 -18.95
N GLY A 83 -14.19 2.42 -18.28
CA GLY A 83 -14.58 1.03 -18.53
C GLY A 83 -13.92 0.36 -19.74
N GLN A 84 -12.96 1.02 -20.37
CA GLN A 84 -12.13 0.49 -21.47
C GLN A 84 -10.65 0.45 -21.05
N PRO A 85 -10.27 -0.47 -20.16
CA PRO A 85 -8.91 -0.49 -19.64
C PRO A 85 -7.89 -0.85 -20.72
N ASP A 86 -6.79 -0.10 -20.76
CA ASP A 86 -5.62 -0.38 -21.59
C ASP A 86 -4.53 -0.99 -20.71
N ALA A 87 -4.30 -2.29 -20.89
CA ALA A 87 -3.34 -3.04 -20.06
C ALA A 87 -1.90 -2.54 -20.25
N ASP A 88 -1.51 -2.16 -21.46
CA ASP A 88 -0.15 -1.70 -21.75
C ASP A 88 0.15 -0.37 -21.07
N VAL A 89 -0.84 0.54 -21.07
CA VAL A 89 -0.74 1.80 -20.31
C VAL A 89 -0.68 1.51 -18.81
N LEU A 90 -1.56 0.68 -18.28
CA LEU A 90 -1.62 0.40 -16.85
C LEU A 90 -0.37 -0.29 -16.32
N HIS A 91 0.27 -1.17 -17.10
CA HIS A 91 1.52 -1.83 -16.71
C HIS A 91 2.71 -0.88 -16.59
N THR A 92 2.65 0.26 -17.27
CA THR A 92 3.73 1.27 -17.29
C THR A 92 3.40 2.52 -16.50
N TYR A 93 2.24 2.55 -15.81
CA TYR A 93 1.75 3.73 -15.11
C TYR A 93 2.12 3.73 -13.62
N GLY A 94 2.53 4.92 -13.17
CA GLY A 94 2.65 5.28 -11.77
C GLY A 94 3.85 4.68 -11.03
N ALA A 95 4.16 5.29 -9.91
CA ALA A 95 5.17 4.82 -8.99
C ALA A 95 4.72 3.54 -8.26
N ALA A 96 5.67 2.73 -7.82
CA ALA A 96 5.40 1.55 -6.99
C ALA A 96 6.61 1.28 -6.08
N LEU A 97 6.38 0.79 -4.87
CA LEU A 97 7.47 0.46 -3.95
C LEU A 97 8.36 -0.66 -4.52
N ASP A 98 9.67 -0.54 -4.30
CA ASP A 98 10.62 -1.59 -4.63
C ASP A 98 10.72 -2.61 -3.50
N GLY A 99 9.91 -3.66 -3.56
CA GLY A 99 9.94 -4.74 -2.56
C GLY A 99 11.25 -5.52 -2.50
N THR A 100 12.22 -5.25 -3.41
CA THR A 100 13.56 -5.86 -3.38
C THR A 100 14.61 -4.97 -2.69
N ASP A 101 14.25 -3.74 -2.32
CA ASP A 101 15.15 -2.84 -1.58
C ASP A 101 15.18 -3.21 -0.10
N GLU A 102 16.27 -3.81 0.34
CA GLU A 102 16.45 -4.27 1.73
C GLU A 102 16.41 -3.10 2.74
N LYS A 103 16.87 -1.91 2.35
CA LYS A 103 16.82 -0.73 3.22
C LYS A 103 15.38 -0.24 3.41
N LEU A 104 14.56 -0.30 2.34
CA LEU A 104 13.14 0.01 2.44
C LEU A 104 12.42 -0.99 3.36
N LEU A 105 12.66 -2.28 3.18
CA LEU A 105 12.07 -3.32 4.02
C LEU A 105 12.48 -3.17 5.49
N GLN A 106 13.76 -2.85 5.74
CA GLN A 106 14.24 -2.60 7.10
C GLN A 106 13.58 -1.35 7.70
N TRP A 107 13.49 -0.25 6.94
CA TRP A 107 12.81 0.95 7.38
C TRP A 107 11.34 0.69 7.74
N ILE A 108 10.62 -0.08 6.93
CA ILE A 108 9.24 -0.47 7.24
C ILE A 108 9.17 -1.20 8.58
N SER A 109 10.12 -2.10 8.85
CA SER A 109 10.17 -2.84 10.12
C SER A 109 10.41 -1.94 11.32
N ASP A 110 11.24 -0.91 11.16
CA ASP A 110 11.73 -0.07 12.27
C ASP A 110 10.87 1.19 12.48
N SER A 111 10.15 1.65 11.46
CA SER A 111 9.38 2.91 11.50
C SER A 111 8.19 2.90 12.45
N GLY A 112 7.67 1.72 12.78
CA GLY A 112 6.48 1.57 13.59
C GLY A 112 5.16 1.92 12.87
N ILE A 113 5.17 2.07 11.53
CA ILE A 113 3.94 2.20 10.76
C ILE A 113 3.07 0.95 10.90
N VAL A 114 1.76 1.10 10.79
CA VAL A 114 0.82 0.01 11.04
C VAL A 114 0.04 -0.44 9.80
N ALA A 115 0.16 0.28 8.69
CA ALA A 115 -0.40 -0.09 7.40
C ALA A 115 0.30 0.66 6.26
N ILE A 116 0.27 0.09 5.06
CA ILE A 116 0.59 0.79 3.82
C ILE A 116 -0.61 0.67 2.88
N CYS A 117 -1.13 1.82 2.44
CA CYS A 117 -2.29 1.91 1.57
C CYS A 117 -1.87 2.62 0.28
N ALA A 118 -2.34 2.17 -0.87
CA ALA A 118 -2.01 2.78 -2.15
C ALA A 118 -3.21 2.83 -3.09
N ASP A 119 -3.12 3.68 -4.11
CA ASP A 119 -4.09 3.74 -5.18
C ASP A 119 -3.75 2.79 -6.35
N ASN A 120 -2.59 2.14 -6.34
CA ASN A 120 -2.20 1.13 -7.31
C ASN A 120 -2.64 -0.28 -6.89
N TYR A 121 -2.42 -1.29 -7.75
CA TYR A 121 -2.97 -2.64 -7.61
C TYR A 121 -2.09 -3.62 -6.81
N ALA A 122 -0.91 -3.23 -6.37
CA ALA A 122 -0.02 -4.14 -5.65
C ALA A 122 0.85 -3.43 -4.59
N VAL A 123 0.66 -2.14 -4.33
CA VAL A 123 1.53 -1.32 -3.49
C VAL A 123 2.98 -1.32 -4.00
N GLU A 124 3.55 -2.51 -4.24
CA GLU A 124 4.89 -2.72 -4.79
C GLU A 124 4.89 -2.94 -6.30
N ALA A 125 6.06 -2.88 -6.90
CA ALA A 125 6.23 -3.17 -8.31
C ALA A 125 5.97 -4.65 -8.63
N TYR A 126 5.11 -4.89 -9.61
CA TYR A 126 4.86 -6.22 -10.15
C TYR A 126 5.04 -6.21 -11.69
N PRO A 127 5.88 -7.09 -12.25
CA PRO A 127 6.79 -7.99 -11.54
C PRO A 127 7.84 -7.23 -10.71
N ALA A 128 8.31 -7.85 -9.62
CA ALA A 128 9.38 -7.29 -8.82
C ALA A 128 10.68 -7.16 -9.65
N ARG A 129 11.51 -6.17 -9.33
CA ARG A 129 12.82 -5.99 -9.98
C ARG A 129 13.64 -7.29 -9.92
N ALA A 130 14.30 -7.63 -11.03
CA ALA A 130 15.14 -8.83 -11.09
C ALA A 130 16.28 -8.76 -10.06
N LYS A 131 16.44 -9.84 -9.29
CA LYS A 131 17.53 -10.03 -8.32
C LYS A 131 17.90 -11.50 -8.31
N GLU A 132 19.17 -11.82 -8.15
CA GLU A 132 19.65 -13.20 -8.07
C GLU A 132 19.14 -13.91 -6.80
N GLY A 133 18.97 -15.24 -6.90
CA GLY A 133 18.56 -16.11 -5.79
C GLY A 133 17.06 -16.29 -5.63
N PRO A 134 16.64 -17.20 -4.73
CA PRO A 134 15.23 -17.47 -4.46
C PRO A 134 14.57 -16.31 -3.75
N ARG A 135 13.40 -15.89 -4.22
CA ARG A 135 12.60 -14.80 -3.64
C ARG A 135 11.11 -15.03 -3.83
N ALA A 136 10.30 -14.33 -3.03
CA ALA A 136 8.87 -14.23 -3.27
C ALA A 136 8.59 -13.44 -4.58
N MET A 137 7.49 -13.73 -5.26
CA MET A 137 7.02 -12.95 -6.41
C MET A 137 6.69 -11.50 -6.03
N LEU A 138 6.17 -11.32 -4.81
CA LEU A 138 5.85 -10.05 -4.19
C LEU A 138 6.62 -9.94 -2.87
N PRO A 139 7.88 -9.46 -2.89
CA PRO A 139 8.74 -9.44 -1.71
C PRO A 139 8.21 -8.53 -0.59
N LEU A 140 7.59 -7.38 -0.94
CA LEU A 140 6.99 -6.48 0.04
C LEU A 140 5.78 -7.14 0.72
N HIS A 141 4.91 -7.81 -0.03
CA HIS A 141 3.79 -8.58 0.53
C HIS A 141 4.29 -9.65 1.49
N HIS A 142 5.33 -10.39 1.09
CA HIS A 142 5.93 -11.39 1.98
C HIS A 142 6.48 -10.75 3.25
N HIS A 143 7.13 -9.60 3.14
CA HIS A 143 7.67 -8.87 4.29
C HIS A 143 6.57 -8.31 5.19
N CYS A 144 5.64 -7.55 4.62
CA CYS A 144 4.59 -6.87 5.39
C CYS A 144 3.56 -7.84 5.95
N LEU A 145 2.89 -8.62 5.08
CA LEU A 145 1.77 -9.46 5.50
C LEU A 145 2.23 -10.66 6.31
N PHE A 146 3.29 -11.36 5.87
CA PHE A 146 3.69 -12.62 6.47
C PHE A 146 4.65 -12.44 7.65
N LYS A 147 5.70 -11.61 7.52
CA LYS A 147 6.69 -11.44 8.59
C LYS A 147 6.23 -10.49 9.68
N LEU A 148 5.62 -9.35 9.30
CA LEU A 148 5.25 -8.29 10.24
C LEU A 148 3.78 -8.32 10.66
N GLY A 149 2.89 -8.93 9.87
CA GLY A 149 1.44 -8.80 10.06
C GLY A 149 0.93 -7.38 9.77
N LEU A 150 1.68 -6.62 8.98
CA LEU A 150 1.36 -5.25 8.57
C LEU A 150 0.45 -5.30 7.35
N PRO A 151 -0.82 -4.82 7.42
CA PRO A 151 -1.75 -4.87 6.31
C PRO A 151 -1.33 -3.95 5.15
N LEU A 152 -1.63 -4.42 3.93
CA LEU A 152 -1.52 -3.66 2.70
C LEU A 152 -2.92 -3.41 2.16
N ALA A 153 -3.18 -2.18 1.68
CA ALA A 153 -4.44 -1.82 1.03
C ALA A 153 -4.15 -1.26 -0.37
N GLU A 154 -5.02 -1.57 -1.32
CA GLU A 154 -4.82 -1.34 -2.74
C GLU A 154 -6.04 -0.69 -3.39
N LEU A 155 -5.84 -0.05 -4.55
CA LEU A 155 -6.88 0.49 -5.40
C LEU A 155 -7.78 1.55 -4.74
N TRP A 156 -7.23 2.33 -3.82
CA TRP A 156 -7.94 3.46 -3.22
C TRP A 156 -7.97 4.65 -4.17
N TYR A 157 -9.07 5.40 -4.21
CA TYR A 157 -9.14 6.63 -4.99
C TYR A 157 -8.71 7.81 -4.11
N LEU A 158 -7.54 8.40 -4.38
CA LEU A 158 -6.90 9.37 -3.49
C LEU A 158 -6.86 10.81 -4.03
N LYS A 159 -7.41 11.06 -5.21
CA LYS A 159 -7.32 12.36 -5.88
C LYS A 159 -7.87 13.50 -5.05
N ASP A 160 -9.12 13.38 -4.61
CA ASP A 160 -9.82 14.47 -3.92
C ASP A 160 -9.19 14.75 -2.55
N LEU A 161 -8.78 13.69 -1.85
CA LEU A 161 -8.03 13.80 -0.59
C LEU A 161 -6.71 14.55 -0.80
N ALA A 162 -5.93 14.17 -1.81
CA ALA A 162 -4.65 14.81 -2.11
C ALA A 162 -4.84 16.30 -2.46
N GLN A 163 -5.82 16.62 -3.29
CA GLN A 163 -6.13 18.00 -3.65
C GLN A 163 -6.48 18.85 -2.42
N TRP A 164 -7.33 18.31 -1.53
CA TRP A 164 -7.70 19.02 -0.32
C TRP A 164 -6.51 19.23 0.61
N LEU A 165 -5.71 18.18 0.85
CA LEU A 165 -4.54 18.26 1.72
C LEU A 165 -3.51 19.27 1.20
N HIS A 166 -3.23 19.28 -0.10
CA HIS A 166 -2.33 20.27 -0.71
C HIS A 166 -2.86 21.70 -0.59
N ALA A 167 -4.14 21.90 -0.85
CA ALA A 167 -4.75 23.23 -0.74
C ALA A 167 -4.68 23.79 0.70
N ASN A 168 -4.59 22.93 1.70
CA ASN A 168 -4.53 23.29 3.11
C ASN A 168 -3.15 23.12 3.76
N GLY A 169 -2.09 22.84 2.95
CA GLY A 169 -0.73 22.68 3.46
C GLY A 169 -0.57 21.52 4.45
N ARG A 170 -1.33 20.44 4.29
CA ARG A 170 -1.36 19.29 5.18
C ARG A 170 -0.99 18.01 4.45
N HIS A 171 -0.41 17.05 5.19
CA HIS A 171 -0.10 15.71 4.72
C HIS A 171 -0.76 14.61 5.54
N HIS A 172 -1.38 14.95 6.66
CA HIS A 172 -1.98 14.00 7.59
C HIS A 172 -3.46 14.28 7.82
N PHE A 173 -4.19 13.22 8.14
CA PHE A 173 -5.63 13.21 8.36
C PHE A 173 -6.00 12.02 9.26
N MET A 174 -7.24 11.99 9.75
CA MET A 174 -7.73 10.78 10.43
C MET A 174 -8.23 9.79 9.37
N LEU A 175 -7.67 8.59 9.38
CA LEU A 175 -8.06 7.48 8.52
C LEU A 175 -8.83 6.42 9.30
N THR A 176 -10.01 6.06 8.79
CA THR A 176 -10.81 4.94 9.29
C THR A 176 -11.07 3.97 8.13
N ALA A 177 -10.58 2.75 8.23
CA ALA A 177 -10.67 1.76 7.15
C ALA A 177 -10.84 0.32 7.68
N PRO A 178 -11.87 0.03 8.51
CA PRO A 178 -12.07 -1.31 9.04
C PRO A 178 -12.46 -2.27 7.92
N PRO A 179 -11.81 -3.45 7.82
CA PRO A 179 -12.22 -4.48 6.88
C PRO A 179 -13.51 -5.16 7.33
N LEU A 180 -14.15 -5.90 6.42
CA LEU A 180 -15.26 -6.77 6.77
C LEU A 180 -14.75 -7.94 7.63
N ARG A 181 -15.59 -8.39 8.56
CA ARG A 181 -15.27 -9.57 9.39
C ARG A 181 -15.58 -10.83 8.61
N LEU A 182 -14.62 -11.28 7.80
CA LEU A 182 -14.70 -12.47 6.97
C LEU A 182 -13.80 -13.58 7.55
N PRO A 183 -14.34 -14.53 8.33
CA PRO A 183 -13.53 -15.59 8.92
C PRO A 183 -12.74 -16.37 7.86
N HIS A 184 -11.46 -16.58 8.12
CA HIS A 184 -10.52 -17.31 7.26
C HIS A 184 -10.24 -16.71 5.88
N ALA A 185 -10.74 -15.51 5.57
CA ALA A 185 -10.38 -14.80 4.36
C ALA A 185 -9.00 -14.12 4.53
N ILE A 186 -8.23 -14.06 3.45
CA ILE A 186 -6.91 -13.41 3.43
C ILE A 186 -7.01 -11.90 3.19
N GLY A 187 -8.15 -11.41 2.74
CA GLY A 187 -8.40 -10.00 2.45
C GLY A 187 -9.89 -9.68 2.46
N SER A 188 -10.21 -8.43 2.35
CA SER A 188 -11.56 -7.89 2.39
C SER A 188 -11.63 -6.58 1.62
N PRO A 189 -12.74 -6.27 0.93
CA PRO A 189 -13.00 -4.90 0.56
C PRO A 189 -13.11 -4.04 1.82
N VAL A 190 -12.70 -2.77 1.68
CA VAL A 190 -12.88 -1.74 2.71
C VAL A 190 -13.46 -0.47 2.07
N THR A 191 -14.16 0.33 2.86
CA THR A 191 -14.56 1.69 2.47
C THR A 191 -13.77 2.67 3.34
N PRO A 192 -12.60 3.14 2.86
CA PRO A 192 -11.78 4.05 3.64
C PRO A 192 -12.44 5.43 3.75
N ILE A 193 -12.40 6.01 4.95
CA ILE A 193 -12.90 7.34 5.24
C ILE A 193 -11.74 8.18 5.74
N ALA A 194 -11.42 9.24 5.00
CA ALA A 194 -10.48 10.28 5.41
C ALA A 194 -11.24 11.47 6.00
N THR A 195 -10.97 11.79 7.26
CA THR A 195 -11.50 13.00 7.92
C THR A 195 -10.40 14.04 7.99
N VAL A 196 -10.61 15.19 7.35
CA VAL A 196 -9.63 16.28 7.15
C VAL A 196 -10.00 17.54 7.90
#